data_91efe8d58d62a2852ed8fa9fbdae5263
#
_entry.id   91efe8d58d62a2852ed8fa9fbdae5263
#
_cell.length_a   1.000
_cell.length_b   1.000
_cell.length_c   1.000
_cell.angle_alpha   90.00
_cell.angle_beta   90.00
_cell.angle_gamma   90.00
#
_symmetry.space_group_name_H-M   'P 1'
#
loop_
_entity.id
_entity.type
_entity.pdbx_description
1 polymer ?
#
loop_
_entity_poly.entity_id
_entity_poly.type
_entity_poly.pdbx_seq_one_letter_code
_entity_poly.pdbx_strand_id
1 'polypeptide(L)'
;MQVVNKNGDIFGAGLEVTGPDGKPKTTGGGGSPTGPAGGDLYGTYPNPGVDWNLGISTYNMYFYPLTNPNGYISGITGPMVISALGYTPYDSSNPAGYLNAISGSMVTSALGYVPYDSSNPSGYISGITAFDITTALGYTPYDNANPAGYINSSALLPYLTSAAAASTYQPTLTLTTTGTSGAATLTGSTLNIPNYASGGAAVIDIQTFLASGVWTKPVGAKQVEIFLFGAGGGGGAGRRGAATTGRYGGGGAATGSVVITKVDASILSATENIWIGTGGNGANGVTVDNTNGTNGSGGGASYVGGIGTAATAKLISPGGGGGFGGTNAASGTGTSAAQLIYGVYGFNTYGTGTTTANAFTTTSVINVRPITGGVYGGGIDTANVRYSGSSIQNRKMDLATLFYTTSGGVTAGAAGGNGTFSLTDANFPILSSGGAGGASGDTAGTVAGGRGGNGGLCAGAGGGGASTNGAASGAGGTGGGGYCIIVTYF
;
A
#
# COMPACT_ATOMS: atom_id res chain seq x y z
N MET A 1 -18.41 7.85 -8.11
CA MET A 1 -19.14 7.04 -7.13
C MET A 1 -18.57 7.39 -5.76
N GLN A 2 -19.37 7.86 -4.84
CA GLN A 2 -18.93 8.10 -3.47
C GLN A 2 -19.31 6.89 -2.62
N VAL A 3 -18.37 6.37 -1.87
CA VAL A 3 -18.60 5.28 -0.91
C VAL A 3 -18.39 5.84 0.49
N VAL A 4 -19.34 5.60 1.37
CA VAL A 4 -19.32 6.10 2.75
C VAL A 4 -19.35 4.89 3.69
N ASN A 5 -18.45 4.84 4.68
CA ASN A 5 -18.49 3.82 5.72
C ASN A 5 -19.46 4.21 6.85
N LYS A 6 -19.69 3.31 7.79
CA LYS A 6 -20.61 3.53 8.92
C LYS A 6 -20.20 4.69 9.86
N ASN A 7 -18.95 5.14 9.76
CA ASN A 7 -18.42 6.24 10.56
C ASN A 7 -18.49 7.59 9.82
N GLY A 8 -19.11 7.61 8.63
CA GLY A 8 -19.27 8.80 7.81
C GLY A 8 -18.07 9.17 6.94
N ASP A 9 -17.05 8.30 6.83
CA ASP A 9 -15.92 8.54 5.94
C ASP A 9 -16.32 8.32 4.48
N ILE A 10 -15.96 9.24 3.60
CA ILE A 10 -16.33 9.27 2.18
C ILE A 10 -15.13 8.86 1.32
N PHE A 11 -15.34 7.89 0.42
CA PHE A 11 -14.33 7.43 -0.54
C PHE A 11 -14.64 7.99 -1.92
N GLY A 12 -13.77 8.82 -2.45
CA GLY A 12 -13.88 9.38 -3.80
C GLY A 12 -13.15 8.52 -4.85
N ALA A 13 -13.38 8.82 -6.13
CA ALA A 13 -12.83 8.09 -7.28
C ALA A 13 -11.28 8.12 -7.43
N GLY A 14 -10.55 8.57 -6.42
CA GLY A 14 -9.09 8.62 -6.39
C GLY A 14 -8.48 7.99 -5.15
N LEU A 15 -9.21 7.14 -4.41
CA LEU A 15 -8.74 6.59 -3.14
C LEU A 15 -8.44 7.64 -2.04
N GLU A 16 -9.07 8.78 -2.12
CA GLU A 16 -9.03 9.76 -1.03
C GLU A 16 -10.14 9.43 -0.03
N VAL A 17 -9.75 8.99 1.17
CA VAL A 17 -10.67 8.77 2.28
C VAL A 17 -10.82 10.09 3.03
N THR A 18 -12.01 10.65 3.02
CA THR A 18 -12.30 11.82 3.85
C THR A 18 -13.03 11.41 5.13
N GLY A 19 -12.64 12.00 6.24
CA GLY A 19 -13.37 11.84 7.50
C GLY A 19 -14.73 12.54 7.49
N PRO A 20 -15.54 12.34 8.53
CA PRO A 20 -16.83 13.02 8.67
C PRO A 20 -16.74 14.56 8.74
N ASP A 21 -15.54 15.09 8.96
CA ASP A 21 -15.20 16.51 8.97
C ASP A 21 -14.83 17.08 7.59
N GLY A 22 -14.93 16.25 6.54
CA GLY A 22 -14.62 16.61 5.15
C GLY A 22 -13.13 16.77 4.84
N LYS A 23 -12.23 16.40 5.77
CA LYS A 23 -10.78 16.48 5.52
C LYS A 23 -10.24 15.17 4.98
N PRO A 24 -9.31 15.21 4.01
CA PRO A 24 -8.67 14.00 3.49
C PRO A 24 -7.88 13.27 4.59
N LYS A 25 -8.14 11.99 4.76
CA LYS A 25 -7.24 11.11 5.49
C LYS A 25 -6.18 10.63 4.49
N THR A 26 -5.03 11.28 4.50
CA THR A 26 -3.90 10.85 3.67
C THR A 26 -3.36 9.51 4.17
N THR A 27 -3.67 8.45 3.44
CA THR A 27 -2.88 7.22 3.49
C THR A 27 -1.67 7.46 2.59
N GLY A 28 -0.52 7.63 3.21
CA GLY A 28 0.70 7.96 2.50
C GLY A 28 1.13 6.88 1.50
N GLY A 29 1.68 7.32 0.39
CA GLY A 29 2.44 6.51 -0.51
C GLY A 29 1.99 6.57 -1.96
N GLY A 30 2.50 7.54 -2.70
CA GLY A 30 2.36 7.61 -4.15
C GLY A 30 3.27 6.63 -4.86
N GLY A 31 2.73 5.55 -5.29
CA GLY A 31 3.30 4.62 -6.26
C GLY A 31 2.19 3.64 -6.63
N SER A 32 1.94 3.42 -7.92
CA SER A 32 1.01 2.36 -8.28
C SER A 32 1.59 1.03 -7.80
N PRO A 33 0.97 0.36 -6.85
CA PRO A 33 1.45 -0.94 -6.41
C PRO A 33 1.47 -1.93 -7.58
N THR A 34 2.39 -2.88 -7.54
CA THR A 34 2.52 -3.96 -8.53
C THR A 34 2.63 -5.28 -7.79
N GLY A 35 2.09 -6.34 -8.37
CA GLY A 35 2.10 -7.66 -7.78
C GLY A 35 0.71 -8.16 -7.39
N PRO A 36 0.60 -9.32 -6.74
CA PRO A 36 -0.66 -9.84 -6.27
C PRO A 36 -1.32 -8.89 -5.26
N ALA A 37 -2.58 -8.63 -5.44
CA ALA A 37 -3.39 -7.92 -4.47
C ALA A 37 -3.76 -8.86 -3.30
N GLY A 38 -3.96 -8.30 -2.12
CA GLY A 38 -4.34 -9.06 -0.92
C GLY A 38 -5.33 -8.31 -0.04
N GLY A 39 -5.79 -8.97 1.01
CA GLY A 39 -6.85 -8.44 1.85
C GLY A 39 -8.21 -8.55 1.15
N ASP A 40 -8.90 -7.44 1.05
CA ASP A 40 -10.22 -7.34 0.39
C ASP A 40 -10.11 -7.19 -1.14
N LEU A 41 -8.93 -7.31 -1.68
CA LEU A 41 -8.65 -7.18 -3.11
C LEU A 41 -8.12 -8.50 -3.68
N TYR A 42 -8.50 -8.82 -4.92
CA TYR A 42 -7.98 -9.96 -5.66
C TYR A 42 -7.41 -9.54 -7.02
N GLY A 43 -6.59 -10.40 -7.60
CA GLY A 43 -5.92 -10.11 -8.87
C GLY A 43 -4.53 -9.52 -8.67
N THR A 44 -4.14 -8.62 -9.54
CA THR A 44 -2.81 -8.00 -9.52
C THR A 44 -2.91 -6.50 -9.75
N TYR A 45 -2.06 -5.73 -9.07
CA TYR A 45 -1.90 -4.32 -9.35
C TYR A 45 -1.33 -4.09 -10.77
N PRO A 46 -1.66 -2.97 -11.42
CA PRO A 46 -2.33 -1.78 -10.85
C PRO A 46 -3.86 -1.81 -10.84
N ASN A 47 -4.49 -2.87 -11.29
CA ASN A 47 -5.96 -2.96 -11.40
C ASN A 47 -6.53 -4.16 -10.65
N PRO A 48 -6.40 -4.24 -9.31
CA PRO A 48 -7.01 -5.31 -8.54
C PRO A 48 -8.53 -5.19 -8.52
N GLY A 49 -9.21 -6.31 -8.51
CA GLY A 49 -10.64 -6.38 -8.21
C GLY A 49 -10.89 -6.38 -6.70
N VAL A 50 -12.08 -6.00 -6.29
CA VAL A 50 -12.52 -6.11 -4.90
C VAL A 50 -13.15 -7.48 -4.68
N ASP A 51 -12.72 -8.21 -3.66
CA ASP A 51 -13.36 -9.47 -3.30
C ASP A 51 -14.64 -9.23 -2.50
N TRP A 52 -15.76 -9.25 -3.20
CA TRP A 52 -17.08 -9.06 -2.62
C TRP A 52 -17.55 -10.21 -1.70
N ASN A 53 -16.81 -11.34 -1.70
CA ASN A 53 -17.13 -12.51 -0.88
C ASN A 53 -16.33 -12.58 0.42
N LEU A 54 -15.26 -11.80 0.57
CA LEU A 54 -14.58 -11.64 1.85
C LEU A 54 -15.51 -10.89 2.79
N GLY A 55 -16.09 -11.65 3.69
CA GLY A 55 -17.14 -11.25 4.60
C GLY A 55 -17.07 -9.80 5.07
N ILE A 56 -17.98 -9.03 4.58
CA ILE A 56 -18.28 -7.62 4.87
C ILE A 56 -18.45 -7.36 6.39
N SER A 57 -18.21 -8.37 7.22
CA SER A 57 -18.44 -8.30 8.66
C SER A 57 -17.49 -7.39 9.41
N THR A 58 -16.35 -7.01 8.81
CA THR A 58 -15.32 -6.25 9.53
C THR A 58 -15.35 -4.75 9.28
N TYR A 59 -15.91 -4.29 8.15
CA TYR A 59 -15.82 -2.86 7.78
C TYR A 59 -17.14 -2.16 7.48
N ASN A 60 -18.29 -2.85 7.48
CA ASN A 60 -19.60 -2.25 7.18
C ASN A 60 -19.60 -1.28 5.96
N MET A 61 -18.82 -1.61 4.94
CA MET A 61 -18.86 -0.87 3.67
C MET A 61 -19.90 -1.50 2.76
N TYR A 62 -20.91 -0.73 2.41
CA TYR A 62 -21.93 -1.15 1.45
C TYR A 62 -21.48 -0.74 0.05
N PHE A 63 -21.05 -1.70 -0.76
CA PHE A 63 -20.81 -1.48 -2.18
C PHE A 63 -22.06 -1.87 -2.97
N TYR A 64 -22.58 -0.96 -3.77
CA TYR A 64 -23.62 -1.30 -4.74
C TYR A 64 -22.97 -1.77 -6.04
N PRO A 65 -23.11 -3.03 -6.42
CA PRO A 65 -22.61 -3.49 -7.71
C PRO A 65 -23.40 -2.85 -8.86
N LEU A 66 -22.67 -2.51 -9.92
CA LEU A 66 -23.23 -1.84 -11.10
C LEU A 66 -24.33 -2.68 -11.81
N THR A 67 -24.34 -3.99 -11.60
CA THR A 67 -25.20 -4.96 -12.26
C THR A 67 -26.18 -5.65 -11.34
N ASN A 68 -26.32 -5.22 -10.09
CA ASN A 68 -27.19 -5.87 -9.10
C ASN A 68 -27.01 -7.41 -9.03
N PRO A 69 -25.78 -7.95 -8.90
CA PRO A 69 -25.54 -9.39 -9.01
C PRO A 69 -26.21 -10.22 -7.91
N ASN A 70 -26.53 -9.63 -6.76
CA ASN A 70 -27.20 -10.29 -5.64
C ASN A 70 -28.70 -10.03 -5.57
N GLY A 71 -29.28 -9.42 -6.59
CA GLY A 71 -30.71 -9.20 -6.65
C GLY A 71 -31.25 -8.22 -5.58
N TYR A 72 -30.42 -7.28 -5.10
CA TYR A 72 -30.87 -6.26 -4.11
C TYR A 72 -32.11 -5.50 -4.56
N ILE A 73 -32.33 -5.42 -5.87
CA ILE A 73 -33.52 -4.83 -6.47
C ILE A 73 -34.27 -5.87 -7.27
N SER A 74 -33.99 -7.17 -7.15
CA SER A 74 -34.65 -8.26 -7.85
C SER A 74 -36.01 -8.59 -7.25
N GLY A 75 -36.79 -7.67 -7.04
CA GLY A 75 -38.10 -7.88 -6.43
C GLY A 75 -38.99 -6.65 -6.49
N ILE A 76 -38.49 -5.56 -7.07
CA ILE A 76 -39.36 -4.41 -7.34
C ILE A 76 -40.18 -4.74 -8.54
N THR A 77 -41.38 -5.23 -8.27
CA THR A 77 -42.38 -5.54 -9.32
C THR A 77 -43.24 -4.31 -9.61
N GLY A 78 -43.83 -4.27 -10.79
CA GLY A 78 -44.81 -3.24 -11.14
C GLY A 78 -45.86 -3.03 -10.04
N PRO A 79 -46.47 -4.11 -9.50
CA PRO A 79 -47.42 -3.99 -8.38
C PRO A 79 -46.86 -3.34 -7.12
N MET A 80 -45.59 -3.58 -6.77
CA MET A 80 -44.95 -2.96 -5.61
C MET A 80 -44.75 -1.45 -5.82
N VAL A 81 -44.37 -1.05 -7.03
CA VAL A 81 -44.24 0.38 -7.38
C VAL A 81 -45.59 1.07 -7.34
N ILE A 82 -46.63 0.44 -7.91
CA ILE A 82 -48.00 0.96 -7.91
C ILE A 82 -48.51 1.10 -6.47
N SER A 83 -48.28 0.11 -5.62
CA SER A 83 -48.68 0.16 -4.20
C SER A 83 -47.98 1.26 -3.44
N ALA A 84 -46.69 1.47 -3.68
CA ALA A 84 -45.90 2.52 -3.01
C ALA A 84 -46.29 3.92 -3.48
N LEU A 85 -46.61 4.11 -4.73
CA LEU A 85 -47.00 5.41 -5.30
C LEU A 85 -48.48 5.75 -5.09
N GLY A 86 -49.35 4.75 -4.87
CA GLY A 86 -50.79 4.93 -4.80
C GLY A 86 -51.48 5.12 -6.16
N TYR A 87 -50.75 5.03 -7.22
CA TYR A 87 -51.26 5.10 -8.60
C TYR A 87 -50.39 4.27 -9.56
N THR A 88 -50.91 3.91 -10.69
CA THR A 88 -50.16 3.21 -11.73
C THR A 88 -49.28 4.19 -12.49
N PRO A 89 -47.93 4.05 -12.45
CA PRO A 89 -47.06 4.89 -13.24
C PRO A 89 -47.29 4.74 -14.73
N TYR A 90 -46.96 5.76 -15.47
CA TYR A 90 -46.98 5.72 -16.91
C TYR A 90 -46.02 4.69 -17.47
N ASP A 91 -46.49 3.85 -18.37
CA ASP A 91 -45.57 3.14 -19.22
C ASP A 91 -45.36 3.93 -20.54
N SER A 92 -44.28 3.58 -21.24
CA SER A 92 -43.87 4.27 -22.48
C SER A 92 -44.86 4.09 -23.64
N SER A 93 -45.81 3.15 -23.51
CA SER A 93 -46.82 2.88 -24.52
C SER A 93 -48.16 3.57 -24.28
N ASN A 94 -48.26 4.34 -23.18
CA ASN A 94 -49.50 5.01 -22.76
C ASN A 94 -50.72 4.05 -22.71
N PRO A 95 -50.65 2.89 -22.04
CA PRO A 95 -51.69 1.87 -22.09
C PRO A 95 -53.02 2.33 -21.46
N ALA A 96 -52.98 3.31 -20.55
CA ALA A 96 -54.18 3.89 -19.96
C ALA A 96 -54.83 4.98 -20.84
N GLY A 97 -54.22 5.28 -21.96
CA GLY A 97 -54.79 6.26 -22.87
C GLY A 97 -54.76 7.73 -22.38
N TYR A 98 -53.90 8.05 -21.42
CA TYR A 98 -53.84 9.41 -20.84
C TYR A 98 -53.55 10.49 -21.86
N LEU A 99 -52.88 10.13 -22.95
CA LEU A 99 -52.58 11.05 -24.05
C LEU A 99 -53.05 10.50 -25.40
N ASN A 100 -53.95 9.52 -25.39
CA ASN A 100 -54.33 8.73 -26.57
C ASN A 100 -55.09 9.51 -27.63
N ALA A 101 -55.55 10.66 -27.33
CA ALA A 101 -56.16 11.53 -28.31
C ALA A 101 -56.27 12.93 -27.72
N ILE A 102 -55.21 13.68 -27.72
CA ILE A 102 -55.38 15.12 -27.67
C ILE A 102 -55.95 15.49 -29.04
N SER A 103 -57.25 15.49 -29.14
CA SER A 103 -57.92 15.96 -30.37
C SER A 103 -57.88 17.49 -30.45
N GLY A 104 -57.94 17.99 -31.67
CA GLY A 104 -58.03 19.45 -31.86
C GLY A 104 -59.24 20.03 -31.10
N SER A 105 -60.33 19.27 -30.93
CA SER A 105 -61.48 19.70 -30.13
C SER A 105 -61.19 19.80 -28.64
N MET A 106 -60.38 18.89 -28.06
CA MET A 106 -59.95 18.97 -26.66
C MET A 106 -59.05 20.18 -26.41
N VAL A 107 -58.13 20.44 -27.32
CA VAL A 107 -57.25 21.63 -27.24
C VAL A 107 -58.07 22.89 -27.37
N THR A 108 -58.97 22.95 -28.34
CA THR A 108 -59.87 24.09 -28.52
C THR A 108 -60.77 24.34 -27.32
N SER A 109 -61.35 23.29 -26.73
CA SER A 109 -62.16 23.40 -25.51
C SER A 109 -61.37 23.89 -24.31
N ALA A 110 -60.11 23.38 -24.12
CA ALA A 110 -59.25 23.80 -23.01
C ALA A 110 -58.77 25.23 -23.16
N LEU A 111 -58.50 25.69 -24.36
CA LEU A 111 -58.03 27.05 -24.63
C LEU A 111 -59.15 28.10 -24.76
N GLY A 112 -60.39 27.67 -25.01
CA GLY A 112 -61.52 28.54 -25.27
C GLY A 112 -61.52 29.18 -26.65
N TYR A 113 -60.60 28.81 -27.49
CA TYR A 113 -60.52 29.29 -28.89
C TYR A 113 -59.89 28.22 -29.76
N VAL A 114 -60.08 28.30 -31.08
CA VAL A 114 -59.42 27.40 -32.03
C VAL A 114 -57.96 27.81 -32.21
N PRO A 115 -57.02 26.93 -31.85
CA PRO A 115 -55.59 27.23 -32.09
C PRO A 115 -55.32 27.39 -33.59
N TYR A 116 -54.31 28.17 -33.88
CA TYR A 116 -53.82 28.28 -35.24
C TYR A 116 -53.29 26.96 -35.77
N ASP A 117 -53.72 26.62 -36.96
CA ASP A 117 -53.00 25.60 -37.72
C ASP A 117 -51.90 26.28 -38.57
N SER A 118 -50.92 25.50 -38.98
CA SER A 118 -49.77 25.96 -39.72
C SER A 118 -50.08 26.56 -41.10
N SER A 119 -51.30 26.34 -41.58
CA SER A 119 -51.76 26.82 -42.87
C SER A 119 -52.53 28.16 -42.78
N ASN A 120 -52.72 28.70 -41.57
CA ASN A 120 -53.50 29.92 -41.31
C ASN A 120 -54.89 29.89 -41.96
N PRO A 121 -55.73 28.81 -41.74
CA PRO A 121 -56.98 28.63 -42.48
C PRO A 121 -58.03 29.66 -42.19
N SER A 122 -57.93 30.41 -41.08
CA SER A 122 -58.83 31.48 -40.73
C SER A 122 -58.37 32.86 -41.24
N GLY A 123 -57.24 32.89 -41.94
CA GLY A 123 -56.75 34.10 -42.51
C GLY A 123 -56.29 35.20 -41.51
N TYR A 124 -55.94 34.76 -40.25
CA TYR A 124 -55.58 35.71 -39.21
C TYR A 124 -54.36 36.58 -39.56
N ILE A 125 -53.53 36.06 -40.41
CA ILE A 125 -52.39 36.79 -40.94
C ILE A 125 -52.44 36.89 -42.48
N SER A 126 -53.56 36.51 -43.07
CA SER A 126 -53.77 36.69 -44.51
C SER A 126 -53.94 38.17 -44.80
N GLY A 127 -53.07 38.71 -45.51
CA GLY A 127 -53.15 40.10 -45.93
C GLY A 127 -52.29 41.12 -45.12
N ILE A 128 -51.41 40.65 -44.22
CA ILE A 128 -50.38 41.55 -43.72
C ILE A 128 -49.46 41.83 -44.88
N THR A 129 -49.65 42.93 -45.49
CA THR A 129 -48.79 43.42 -46.57
C THR A 129 -47.63 44.23 -46.01
N ALA A 130 -46.60 44.46 -46.82
CA ALA A 130 -45.53 45.39 -46.46
C ALA A 130 -46.07 46.75 -46.12
N PHE A 131 -47.20 47.17 -46.73
CA PHE A 131 -47.88 48.39 -46.44
C PHE A 131 -48.51 48.43 -45.03
N ASP A 132 -49.15 47.34 -44.63
CA ASP A 132 -49.76 47.21 -43.30
C ASP A 132 -48.68 47.27 -42.20
N ILE A 133 -47.57 46.58 -42.41
CA ILE A 133 -46.44 46.59 -41.48
C ILE A 133 -45.83 48.03 -41.41
N THR A 134 -45.63 48.65 -42.56
CA THR A 134 -45.04 49.97 -42.61
C THR A 134 -45.96 50.98 -41.94
N THR A 135 -47.31 50.88 -42.18
CA THR A 135 -48.33 51.77 -41.59
C THR A 135 -48.38 51.57 -40.06
N ALA A 136 -48.36 50.32 -39.58
CA ALA A 136 -48.38 50.03 -38.14
C ALA A 136 -47.12 50.48 -37.39
N LEU A 137 -45.97 50.40 -38.05
CA LEU A 137 -44.69 50.74 -37.45
C LEU A 137 -44.40 52.29 -37.64
N GLY A 138 -45.05 52.92 -38.57
CA GLY A 138 -44.74 54.36 -38.90
C GLY A 138 -43.45 54.53 -39.71
N TYR A 139 -42.81 53.48 -40.10
CA TYR A 139 -41.60 53.49 -40.92
C TYR A 139 -41.48 52.18 -41.73
N THR A 140 -40.71 52.17 -42.77
CA THR A 140 -40.42 50.97 -43.57
C THR A 140 -39.43 50.08 -42.86
N PRO A 141 -39.83 48.82 -42.50
CA PRO A 141 -38.89 47.89 -41.88
C PRO A 141 -37.73 47.56 -42.81
N TYR A 142 -36.63 47.19 -42.19
CA TYR A 142 -35.47 46.75 -42.93
C TYR A 142 -35.69 45.49 -43.70
N ASP A 143 -35.30 45.48 -44.96
CA ASP A 143 -35.03 44.22 -45.61
C ASP A 143 -33.57 43.76 -45.34
N ASN A 144 -33.32 42.51 -45.58
CA ASN A 144 -32.01 41.90 -45.34
C ASN A 144 -30.92 42.41 -46.31
N ALA A 145 -31.27 43.14 -47.34
CA ALA A 145 -30.36 43.71 -48.31
C ALA A 145 -29.92 45.14 -47.92
N ASN A 146 -30.44 45.72 -46.79
CA ASN A 146 -30.18 47.06 -46.34
C ASN A 146 -30.39 48.13 -47.43
N PRO A 147 -31.53 48.16 -48.13
CA PRO A 147 -31.74 49.02 -49.29
C PRO A 147 -31.73 50.53 -48.97
N ALA A 148 -31.99 50.87 -47.72
CA ALA A 148 -31.92 52.30 -47.27
C ALA A 148 -30.49 52.64 -46.81
N GLY A 149 -29.57 51.75 -46.89
CA GLY A 149 -28.17 52.04 -46.54
C GLY A 149 -27.95 52.48 -45.10
N TYR A 150 -28.84 52.04 -44.16
CA TYR A 150 -28.74 52.37 -42.74
C TYR A 150 -27.43 51.99 -42.12
N ILE A 151 -26.89 50.86 -42.57
CA ILE A 151 -25.57 50.42 -42.19
C ILE A 151 -24.81 50.14 -43.49
N ASN A 152 -24.31 51.15 -44.15
CA ASN A 152 -23.37 50.94 -45.24
C ASN A 152 -21.94 50.79 -44.72
N SER A 153 -21.09 50.31 -45.57
CA SER A 153 -19.68 50.10 -45.22
C SER A 153 -19.00 51.39 -44.70
N SER A 154 -19.45 52.55 -45.15
CA SER A 154 -18.94 53.83 -44.67
C SER A 154 -19.47 54.21 -43.29
N ALA A 155 -20.71 53.84 -42.94
CA ALA A 155 -21.28 54.01 -41.60
C ALA A 155 -20.62 53.03 -40.57
N LEU A 156 -20.11 51.90 -41.02
CA LEU A 156 -19.36 50.98 -40.22
C LEU A 156 -17.87 51.33 -40.08
N LEU A 157 -17.37 52.24 -40.94
CA LEU A 157 -15.95 52.65 -40.84
C LEU A 157 -15.57 53.21 -39.46
N PRO A 158 -16.43 53.93 -38.70
CA PRO A 158 -16.12 54.34 -37.34
C PRO A 158 -16.20 53.19 -36.35
N TYR A 159 -16.88 52.08 -36.72
CA TYR A 159 -17.00 50.92 -35.87
C TYR A 159 -15.93 49.92 -36.28
N LEU A 160 -15.28 49.36 -35.32
CA LEU A 160 -14.18 48.43 -35.54
C LEU A 160 -14.63 47.23 -36.37
N THR A 161 -14.05 47.08 -37.57
CA THR A 161 -14.09 45.81 -38.28
C THR A 161 -13.38 44.77 -37.42
N SER A 162 -13.72 43.49 -37.60
CA SER A 162 -13.01 42.41 -36.87
C SER A 162 -11.49 42.46 -37.03
N ALA A 163 -11.00 42.91 -38.19
CA ALA A 163 -9.58 43.12 -38.44
C ALA A 163 -9.02 44.35 -37.69
N ALA A 164 -9.75 45.44 -37.63
CA ALA A 164 -9.36 46.65 -36.87
C ALA A 164 -9.49 46.39 -35.35
N ALA A 165 -10.52 45.66 -34.92
CA ALA A 165 -10.65 45.24 -33.54
C ALA A 165 -9.50 44.35 -33.12
N ALA A 166 -9.14 43.37 -33.93
CA ALA A 166 -8.02 42.49 -33.68
C ALA A 166 -6.68 43.22 -33.60
N SER A 167 -6.50 44.28 -34.42
CA SER A 167 -5.25 45.07 -34.40
C SER A 167 -5.20 46.15 -33.32
N THR A 168 -6.35 46.72 -32.94
CA THR A 168 -6.41 47.87 -32.02
C THR A 168 -6.70 47.46 -30.58
N TYR A 169 -7.62 46.54 -30.38
CA TYR A 169 -8.04 46.11 -29.02
C TYR A 169 -7.50 44.74 -28.63
N GLN A 170 -7.18 43.91 -29.58
CA GLN A 170 -6.54 42.63 -29.35
C GLN A 170 -5.45 42.41 -30.38
N PRO A 171 -4.31 43.08 -30.21
CA PRO A 171 -3.16 42.83 -31.09
C PRO A 171 -2.83 41.34 -31.04
N THR A 172 -2.44 40.80 -32.18
CA THR A 172 -2.04 39.38 -32.27
C THR A 172 -0.97 39.11 -31.24
N LEU A 173 -1.34 38.35 -30.20
CA LEU A 173 -0.38 37.99 -29.18
C LEU A 173 0.58 36.95 -29.75
N THR A 174 1.85 37.30 -29.76
CA THR A 174 2.91 36.33 -30.07
C THR A 174 3.29 35.61 -28.78
N LEU A 175 3.09 34.31 -28.75
CA LEU A 175 3.52 33.49 -27.63
C LEU A 175 4.98 33.09 -27.78
N THR A 176 5.81 33.37 -26.78
CA THR A 176 7.17 32.93 -26.69
C THR A 176 7.40 32.15 -25.40
N THR A 177 8.38 31.26 -25.40
CA THR A 177 8.74 30.42 -24.23
C THR A 177 10.22 30.57 -23.90
N THR A 178 10.72 31.79 -23.89
CA THR A 178 12.13 32.08 -23.58
C THR A 178 12.34 32.16 -22.07
N GLY A 179 13.40 31.51 -21.58
CA GLY A 179 13.73 31.42 -20.15
C GLY A 179 13.10 30.20 -19.49
N THR A 180 13.65 29.85 -18.34
CA THR A 180 13.26 28.65 -17.55
C THR A 180 12.70 29.00 -16.18
N SER A 181 12.62 30.28 -15.84
CA SER A 181 12.12 30.76 -14.55
C SER A 181 11.66 32.22 -14.65
N GLY A 182 10.99 32.71 -13.62
CA GLY A 182 10.48 34.06 -13.53
C GLY A 182 8.97 34.16 -13.87
N ALA A 183 8.37 35.32 -13.64
CA ALA A 183 6.96 35.54 -13.98
C ALA A 183 6.75 35.58 -15.49
N ALA A 184 5.57 35.20 -15.96
CA ALA A 184 5.16 35.48 -17.32
C ALA A 184 5.17 37.02 -17.55
N THR A 185 5.69 37.45 -18.67
CA THR A 185 5.79 38.88 -19.00
C THR A 185 5.07 39.17 -20.30
N LEU A 186 4.38 40.32 -20.33
CA LEU A 186 3.76 40.87 -21.53
C LEU A 186 4.51 42.16 -21.92
N THR A 187 5.16 42.13 -23.08
CA THR A 187 5.85 43.29 -23.62
C THR A 187 5.29 43.59 -25.01
N GLY A 188 4.55 44.70 -25.14
CA GLY A 188 3.80 44.98 -26.35
C GLY A 188 2.79 43.89 -26.65
N SER A 189 2.90 43.25 -27.81
CA SER A 189 2.05 42.10 -28.19
C SER A 189 2.70 40.74 -27.96
N THR A 190 3.84 40.68 -27.28
CA THR A 190 4.52 39.44 -27.01
C THR A 190 4.30 38.97 -25.55
N LEU A 191 3.53 37.89 -25.38
CA LEU A 191 3.39 37.22 -24.13
C LEU A 191 4.51 36.15 -24.05
N ASN A 192 5.43 36.35 -23.14
CA ASN A 192 6.42 35.33 -22.82
C ASN A 192 6.00 34.55 -21.58
N ILE A 193 5.76 33.27 -21.74
CA ILE A 193 5.58 32.31 -20.64
C ILE A 193 6.87 31.50 -20.59
N PRO A 194 7.75 31.76 -19.60
CA PRO A 194 8.95 30.95 -19.48
C PRO A 194 8.61 29.46 -19.50
N ASN A 195 9.44 28.69 -20.17
CA ASN A 195 9.33 27.24 -20.12
C ASN A 195 9.80 26.78 -18.74
N TYR A 196 8.92 26.91 -17.77
CA TYR A 196 9.21 26.33 -16.45
C TYR A 196 9.51 24.86 -16.71
N ALA A 197 10.71 24.44 -16.36
CA ALA A 197 10.92 23.01 -16.21
C ALA A 197 9.70 22.53 -15.44
N SER A 198 8.89 21.71 -16.06
CA SER A 198 7.77 21.10 -15.35
C SER A 198 8.34 20.67 -14.03
N GLY A 199 7.84 21.30 -12.93
CA GLY A 199 8.09 20.73 -11.62
C GLY A 199 7.56 19.31 -11.76
N GLY A 200 8.41 18.44 -12.28
CA GLY A 200 8.05 17.07 -12.57
C GLY A 200 7.46 16.58 -11.29
N ALA A 201 6.35 15.93 -11.35
CA ALA A 201 5.84 15.16 -10.24
C ALA A 201 7.09 14.58 -9.59
N ALA A 202 7.33 14.90 -8.31
CA ALA A 202 8.61 14.68 -7.68
C ALA A 202 9.13 13.32 -8.14
N VAL A 203 10.07 13.34 -9.09
CA VAL A 203 10.57 12.09 -9.66
C VAL A 203 11.32 11.45 -8.52
N ILE A 204 10.82 10.35 -8.06
CA ILE A 204 11.47 9.56 -7.02
C ILE A 204 12.18 8.42 -7.73
N ASP A 205 13.49 8.31 -7.51
CA ASP A 205 14.23 7.11 -7.90
C ASP A 205 14.34 6.20 -6.68
N ILE A 206 13.97 4.93 -6.84
CA ILE A 206 14.04 3.93 -5.77
C ILE A 206 14.95 2.81 -6.20
N GLN A 207 16.04 2.61 -5.48
CA GLN A 207 16.97 1.52 -5.71
C GLN A 207 17.01 0.60 -4.49
N THR A 208 16.91 -0.70 -4.74
CA THR A 208 16.90 -1.73 -3.69
C THR A 208 18.10 -2.66 -3.83
N PHE A 209 18.81 -2.90 -2.74
CA PHE A 209 19.99 -3.74 -2.68
C PHE A 209 19.73 -4.92 -1.75
N LEU A 210 19.60 -6.12 -2.31
CA LEU A 210 19.52 -7.40 -1.60
C LEU A 210 20.89 -8.07 -1.47
N ALA A 211 21.89 -7.57 -2.17
CA ALA A 211 23.29 -7.95 -2.13
C ALA A 211 24.15 -6.69 -2.20
N SER A 212 25.40 -6.82 -1.83
CA SER A 212 26.36 -5.72 -1.92
C SER A 212 26.50 -5.23 -3.35
N GLY A 213 26.61 -3.93 -3.53
CA GLY A 213 26.65 -3.28 -4.83
C GLY A 213 27.10 -1.82 -4.72
N VAL A 214 26.88 -1.05 -5.76
CA VAL A 214 27.19 0.37 -5.83
C VAL A 214 25.93 1.15 -6.17
N TRP A 215 25.58 2.12 -5.35
CA TRP A 215 24.59 3.13 -5.68
C TRP A 215 25.27 4.27 -6.44
N THR A 216 24.69 4.66 -7.55
CA THR A 216 25.10 5.83 -8.32
C THR A 216 24.13 6.96 -8.09
N LYS A 217 24.62 8.10 -7.64
CA LYS A 217 23.79 9.27 -7.38
C LYS A 217 23.16 9.77 -8.69
N PRO A 218 21.82 9.76 -8.79
CA PRO A 218 21.13 10.30 -9.97
C PRO A 218 21.41 11.80 -10.14
N VAL A 219 21.48 12.23 -11.40
CA VAL A 219 21.67 13.65 -11.74
C VAL A 219 20.45 14.45 -11.27
N GLY A 220 20.68 15.55 -10.59
CA GLY A 220 19.60 16.40 -10.07
C GLY A 220 19.09 16.00 -8.68
N ALA A 221 19.65 14.97 -8.08
CA ALA A 221 19.29 14.56 -6.72
C ALA A 221 19.50 15.69 -5.70
N LYS A 222 18.48 15.98 -4.90
CA LYS A 222 18.50 16.98 -3.83
C LYS A 222 18.56 16.36 -2.46
N GLN A 223 17.74 15.35 -2.22
CA GLN A 223 17.69 14.62 -0.97
C GLN A 223 17.70 13.12 -1.21
N VAL A 224 18.27 12.38 -0.28
CA VAL A 224 18.32 10.91 -0.34
C VAL A 224 17.85 10.36 1.00
N GLU A 225 16.88 9.48 0.97
CA GLU A 225 16.43 8.75 2.13
C GLU A 225 16.92 7.31 2.04
N ILE A 226 17.58 6.86 3.10
CA ILE A 226 18.26 5.57 3.15
C ILE A 226 17.62 4.72 4.24
N PHE A 227 17.11 3.56 3.85
CA PHE A 227 16.63 2.50 4.74
C PHE A 227 17.68 1.39 4.72
N LEU A 228 18.44 1.27 5.78
CA LEU A 228 19.51 0.30 5.88
C LEU A 228 19.20 -0.72 6.96
N PHE A 229 19.31 -1.99 6.62
CA PHE A 229 18.95 -3.11 7.48
C PHE A 229 20.13 -4.05 7.64
N GLY A 230 20.51 -4.29 8.88
CA GLY A 230 21.48 -5.33 9.22
C GLY A 230 20.88 -6.73 9.06
N ALA A 231 21.72 -7.75 8.95
CA ALA A 231 21.27 -9.13 8.81
C ALA A 231 20.82 -9.73 10.15
N GLY A 232 19.88 -10.67 10.11
CA GLY A 232 19.46 -11.42 11.30
C GLY A 232 20.48 -12.47 11.74
N GLY A 233 20.50 -12.79 13.03
CA GLY A 233 21.36 -13.84 13.59
C GLY A 233 20.84 -15.27 13.30
N GLY A 234 21.70 -16.25 13.37
CA GLY A 234 21.39 -17.69 13.29
C GLY A 234 20.94 -18.25 14.65
N GLY A 235 19.99 -19.18 14.64
CA GLY A 235 19.47 -19.84 15.84
C GLY A 235 20.48 -20.77 16.52
N GLY A 236 20.32 -20.97 17.82
CA GLY A 236 21.09 -21.93 18.61
C GLY A 236 20.61 -23.39 18.40
N ALA A 237 21.47 -24.36 18.61
CA ALA A 237 21.12 -25.78 18.60
C ALA A 237 20.45 -26.22 19.93
N GLY A 238 19.60 -27.24 19.86
CA GLY A 238 19.08 -27.87 21.06
C GLY A 238 20.14 -28.72 21.78
N ARG A 239 19.91 -29.00 23.08
CA ARG A 239 20.69 -29.96 23.84
C ARG A 239 20.35 -31.38 23.48
N ARG A 240 21.35 -32.28 23.47
CA ARG A 240 21.19 -33.73 23.53
C ARG A 240 21.55 -34.25 24.93
N GLY A 241 20.66 -34.98 25.58
CA GLY A 241 20.88 -35.40 26.95
C GLY A 241 20.17 -36.68 27.34
N ALA A 242 20.55 -37.26 28.49
CA ALA A 242 19.95 -38.47 29.01
C ALA A 242 18.45 -38.26 29.36
N ALA A 243 17.70 -39.34 29.35
CA ALA A 243 16.36 -39.35 29.93
C ALA A 243 16.40 -38.85 31.39
N THR A 244 15.33 -38.27 31.88
CA THR A 244 15.21 -37.69 33.24
C THR A 244 16.10 -36.47 33.53
N THR A 245 16.89 -35.98 32.56
CA THR A 245 17.57 -34.69 32.67
C THR A 245 16.85 -33.64 31.87
N GLY A 246 16.96 -32.37 32.30
CA GLY A 246 16.46 -31.26 31.49
C GLY A 246 17.19 -31.16 30.14
N ARG A 247 16.47 -31.12 29.07
CA ARG A 247 16.99 -30.97 27.70
C ARG A 247 16.28 -29.82 27.04
N TYR A 248 16.94 -28.68 27.03
CA TYR A 248 16.32 -27.47 26.51
C TYR A 248 16.62 -27.28 25.03
N GLY A 249 15.66 -26.71 24.32
CA GLY A 249 15.86 -26.26 22.94
C GLY A 249 16.82 -25.11 22.82
N GLY A 250 17.34 -24.89 21.64
CA GLY A 250 18.16 -23.74 21.31
C GLY A 250 17.34 -22.43 21.28
N GLY A 251 18.01 -21.33 21.56
CA GLY A 251 17.43 -20.00 21.50
C GLY A 251 17.21 -19.51 20.06
N GLY A 252 16.19 -18.71 19.86
CA GLY A 252 16.04 -17.93 18.64
C GLY A 252 17.03 -16.77 18.60
N ALA A 253 17.34 -16.32 17.41
CA ALA A 253 18.28 -15.22 17.18
C ALA A 253 17.60 -13.86 17.10
N ALA A 254 18.38 -12.80 17.30
CA ALA A 254 17.92 -11.43 17.16
C ALA A 254 17.80 -11.02 15.68
N THR A 255 16.97 -10.01 15.43
CA THR A 255 16.94 -9.28 14.15
C THR A 255 18.20 -8.46 13.95
N GLY A 256 18.51 -8.12 12.70
CA GLY A 256 19.37 -7.01 12.41
C GLY A 256 18.73 -5.68 12.85
N SER A 257 19.56 -4.67 13.07
CA SER A 257 19.12 -3.30 13.34
C SER A 257 18.55 -2.68 12.07
N VAL A 258 17.76 -1.62 12.26
CA VAL A 258 17.24 -0.80 11.16
C VAL A 258 17.70 0.63 11.39
N VAL A 259 18.25 1.24 10.36
CA VAL A 259 18.60 2.67 10.34
C VAL A 259 17.88 3.33 9.19
N ILE A 260 17.11 4.36 9.49
CA ILE A 260 16.42 5.18 8.50
C ILE A 260 16.94 6.60 8.65
N THR A 261 17.44 7.17 7.57
CA THR A 261 17.96 8.54 7.58
C THR A 261 17.65 9.23 6.27
N LYS A 262 17.42 10.53 6.36
CA LYS A 262 17.25 11.40 5.19
C LYS A 262 18.34 12.44 5.22
N VAL A 263 19.07 12.56 4.13
CA VAL A 263 20.24 13.43 4.03
C VAL A 263 20.17 14.27 2.76
N ASP A 264 20.87 15.40 2.77
CA ASP A 264 21.13 16.18 1.57
C ASP A 264 22.02 15.36 0.61
N ALA A 265 21.65 15.32 -0.67
CA ALA A 265 22.40 14.57 -1.67
C ALA A 265 23.83 15.09 -1.87
N SER A 266 24.14 16.34 -1.46
CA SER A 266 25.47 16.92 -1.56
C SER A 266 26.50 16.25 -0.66
N ILE A 267 26.10 15.65 0.47
CA ILE A 267 27.01 14.94 1.38
C ILE A 267 27.39 13.53 0.89
N LEU A 268 26.67 13.02 -0.10
CA LEU A 268 26.96 11.73 -0.72
C LEU A 268 27.86 11.93 -1.94
N SER A 269 28.76 10.99 -2.16
CA SER A 269 29.63 10.96 -3.33
C SER A 269 28.83 10.68 -4.61
N ALA A 270 29.46 10.82 -5.79
CA ALA A 270 28.83 10.43 -7.05
C ALA A 270 28.42 8.94 -7.05
N THR A 271 29.17 8.13 -6.34
CA THR A 271 28.86 6.71 -6.08
C THR A 271 29.09 6.40 -4.60
N GLU A 272 28.25 5.52 -4.05
CA GLU A 272 28.43 4.98 -2.70
C GLU A 272 28.41 3.44 -2.77
N ASN A 273 29.36 2.82 -2.10
CA ASN A 273 29.34 1.38 -1.93
C ASN A 273 28.24 1.00 -0.94
N ILE A 274 27.44 0.02 -1.31
CA ILE A 274 26.42 -0.57 -0.45
C ILE A 274 26.91 -1.97 -0.09
N TRP A 275 27.14 -2.19 1.18
CA TRP A 275 27.54 -3.48 1.73
C TRP A 275 26.36 -4.09 2.49
N ILE A 276 25.93 -5.27 2.08
CA ILE A 276 24.80 -5.96 2.68
C ILE A 276 25.32 -7.12 3.53
N GLY A 277 24.96 -7.09 4.81
CA GLY A 277 25.33 -8.13 5.77
C GLY A 277 24.70 -9.46 5.41
N THR A 278 25.46 -10.55 5.60
CA THR A 278 24.96 -11.92 5.44
C THR A 278 24.26 -12.37 6.70
N GLY A 279 23.20 -13.18 6.57
CA GLY A 279 22.53 -13.81 7.70
C GLY A 279 23.47 -14.68 8.50
N GLY A 280 23.31 -14.71 9.82
CA GLY A 280 24.07 -15.55 10.71
C GLY A 280 23.77 -17.04 10.48
N ASN A 281 24.77 -17.88 10.49
CA ASN A 281 24.58 -19.33 10.39
C ASN A 281 23.92 -19.89 11.66
N GLY A 282 22.95 -20.76 11.49
CA GLY A 282 22.42 -21.55 12.59
C GLY A 282 23.46 -22.54 13.13
N ALA A 283 23.38 -22.82 14.41
CA ALA A 283 24.21 -23.84 15.05
C ALA A 283 23.89 -25.22 14.51
N ASN A 284 24.89 -26.05 14.34
CA ASN A 284 24.69 -27.48 14.01
C ASN A 284 24.03 -28.24 15.16
N GLY A 285 23.18 -29.19 14.86
CA GLY A 285 22.62 -30.12 15.85
C GLY A 285 23.71 -30.93 16.52
N VAL A 286 23.55 -31.23 17.80
CA VAL A 286 24.51 -32.00 18.61
C VAL A 286 24.32 -33.49 18.36
N THR A 287 25.41 -34.18 18.07
CA THR A 287 25.44 -35.63 17.82
C THR A 287 26.10 -36.43 18.95
N VAL A 288 26.69 -35.75 19.93
CA VAL A 288 27.36 -36.34 21.09
C VAL A 288 26.40 -36.35 22.29
N ASP A 289 26.29 -37.46 22.96
CA ASP A 289 25.44 -37.64 24.16
C ASP A 289 25.83 -36.69 25.29
N ASN A 290 24.83 -36.26 26.06
CA ASN A 290 24.98 -35.40 27.24
C ASN A 290 25.66 -34.03 26.94
N THR A 291 25.51 -33.54 25.72
CA THR A 291 26.16 -32.33 25.27
C THR A 291 25.16 -31.21 25.09
N ASN A 292 25.50 -30.01 25.56
CA ASN A 292 24.73 -28.81 25.35
C ASN A 292 24.75 -28.40 23.86
N GLY A 293 23.71 -27.73 23.44
CA GLY A 293 23.65 -27.08 22.14
C GLY A 293 24.72 -26.01 22.01
N THR A 294 25.12 -25.74 20.77
CA THR A 294 26.05 -24.67 20.45
C THR A 294 25.27 -23.41 20.01
N ASN A 295 25.94 -22.26 20.08
CA ASN A 295 25.33 -20.98 19.68
C ASN A 295 25.31 -20.83 18.16
N GLY A 296 24.29 -20.21 17.64
CA GLY A 296 24.30 -19.67 16.29
C GLY A 296 25.22 -18.45 16.18
N SER A 297 25.63 -18.11 14.98
CA SER A 297 26.45 -16.92 14.75
C SER A 297 25.59 -15.66 14.62
N GLY A 298 26.18 -14.51 14.94
CA GLY A 298 25.56 -13.22 14.66
C GLY A 298 25.43 -12.98 13.15
N GLY A 299 24.44 -12.17 12.77
CA GLY A 299 24.31 -11.63 11.42
C GLY A 299 25.35 -10.56 11.14
N GLY A 300 25.65 -10.36 9.87
CA GLY A 300 26.56 -9.32 9.41
C GLY A 300 25.93 -7.92 9.49
N ALA A 301 26.72 -6.90 9.73
CA ALA A 301 26.27 -5.51 9.59
C ALA A 301 26.17 -5.12 8.10
N SER A 302 25.25 -4.20 7.81
CA SER A 302 25.15 -3.54 6.51
C SER A 302 25.72 -2.12 6.59
N TYR A 303 26.28 -1.62 5.49
CA TYR A 303 26.96 -0.34 5.45
C TYR A 303 26.60 0.45 4.18
N VAL A 304 26.60 1.77 4.28
CA VAL A 304 26.60 2.69 3.14
C VAL A 304 27.88 3.51 3.17
N GLY A 305 28.58 3.57 2.04
CA GLY A 305 29.87 4.22 1.89
C GLY A 305 31.04 3.37 2.42
N GLY A 306 32.25 3.86 2.17
CA GLY A 306 33.46 3.20 2.64
C GLY A 306 33.79 1.86 1.97
N ILE A 307 34.57 1.03 2.66
CA ILE A 307 35.06 -0.26 2.19
C ILE A 307 34.41 -1.45 2.92
N GLY A 308 33.23 -1.27 3.51
CA GLY A 308 32.51 -2.35 4.20
C GLY A 308 32.96 -2.57 5.64
N THR A 309 33.52 -1.56 6.28
CA THR A 309 33.91 -1.60 7.69
C THR A 309 33.27 -0.44 8.44
N ALA A 310 33.01 -0.62 9.74
CA ALA A 310 32.43 0.41 10.58
C ALA A 310 33.24 1.69 10.62
N ALA A 311 34.58 1.59 10.53
CA ALA A 311 35.47 2.73 10.59
C ALA A 311 35.41 3.66 9.37
N THR A 312 34.98 3.16 8.23
CA THR A 312 34.95 3.90 6.96
C THR A 312 33.54 4.18 6.44
N ALA A 313 32.52 3.52 7.01
CA ALA A 313 31.15 3.68 6.58
C ALA A 313 30.57 5.04 6.95
N LYS A 314 29.76 5.62 6.08
CA LYS A 314 28.95 6.80 6.36
C LYS A 314 27.71 6.45 7.19
N LEU A 315 27.17 5.25 6.98
CA LEU A 315 26.03 4.73 7.70
C LEU A 315 26.24 3.24 7.98
N ILE A 316 25.88 2.79 9.18
CA ILE A 316 25.98 1.39 9.59
C ILE A 316 24.67 0.91 10.23
N SER A 317 24.25 -0.28 9.85
CA SER A 317 23.17 -1.00 10.51
C SER A 317 23.72 -2.35 11.02
N PRO A 318 23.93 -2.51 12.33
CA PRO A 318 24.47 -3.73 12.92
C PRO A 318 23.58 -4.95 12.65
N GLY A 319 24.23 -6.11 12.55
CA GLY A 319 23.54 -7.38 12.51
C GLY A 319 23.00 -7.82 13.86
N GLY A 320 22.04 -8.74 13.83
CA GLY A 320 21.45 -9.35 15.01
C GLY A 320 22.39 -10.39 15.65
N GLY A 321 22.34 -10.53 16.97
CA GLY A 321 23.06 -11.55 17.67
C GLY A 321 22.51 -12.94 17.42
N GLY A 322 23.35 -13.98 17.48
CA GLY A 322 22.96 -15.38 17.37
C GLY A 322 22.19 -15.88 18.61
N GLY A 323 21.36 -16.87 18.43
CA GLY A 323 20.70 -17.59 19.52
C GLY A 323 21.69 -18.50 20.28
N PHE A 324 21.57 -18.57 21.59
CA PHE A 324 22.38 -19.49 22.40
C PHE A 324 21.90 -20.92 22.30
N GLY A 325 22.83 -21.85 22.52
CA GLY A 325 22.50 -23.28 22.58
C GLY A 325 21.66 -23.62 23.80
N GLY A 326 20.83 -24.64 23.69
CA GLY A 326 20.09 -25.23 24.80
C GLY A 326 21.02 -25.94 25.78
N THR A 327 20.73 -25.86 27.09
CA THR A 327 21.50 -26.51 28.14
C THR A 327 20.67 -27.54 28.94
N ASN A 328 21.21 -28.05 30.01
CA ASN A 328 20.47 -28.89 30.97
C ASN A 328 19.66 -28.06 32.00
N ALA A 329 19.89 -26.78 32.08
CA ALA A 329 19.31 -25.89 33.08
C ALA A 329 18.40 -24.82 32.47
N ALA A 330 18.62 -24.46 31.20
CA ALA A 330 17.84 -23.41 30.53
C ALA A 330 17.82 -23.57 29.01
N SER A 331 16.77 -23.12 28.38
CA SER A 331 16.76 -22.89 26.93
C SER A 331 17.79 -21.79 26.57
N GLY A 332 18.33 -21.92 25.37
CA GLY A 332 19.20 -20.85 24.86
C GLY A 332 18.47 -19.50 24.86
N THR A 333 19.13 -18.47 25.37
CA THR A 333 18.60 -17.10 25.28
C THR A 333 18.99 -16.52 23.93
N GLY A 334 18.19 -15.59 23.40
CA GLY A 334 18.59 -14.77 22.25
C GLY A 334 19.46 -13.59 22.70
N THR A 335 20.39 -13.19 21.87
CA THR A 335 21.17 -11.94 22.10
C THR A 335 20.47 -10.76 21.49
N SER A 336 20.62 -9.58 22.10
CA SER A 336 20.16 -8.32 21.53
C SER A 336 21.03 -7.90 20.34
N ALA A 337 20.47 -7.21 19.36
CA ALA A 337 21.28 -6.45 18.42
C ALA A 337 21.95 -5.27 19.13
N ALA A 338 23.19 -4.97 18.78
CA ALA A 338 23.85 -3.77 19.25
C ALA A 338 23.08 -2.53 18.76
N GLN A 339 22.72 -1.65 19.68
CA GLN A 339 22.03 -0.41 19.36
C GLN A 339 23.07 0.64 18.98
N LEU A 340 23.11 1.06 17.72
CA LEU A 340 23.78 2.28 17.31
C LEU A 340 22.73 3.35 17.02
N ILE A 341 22.75 4.39 17.82
CA ILE A 341 21.84 5.51 17.71
C ILE A 341 22.49 6.58 16.83
N TYR A 342 22.25 6.54 15.55
CA TYR A 342 22.33 7.72 14.67
C TYR A 342 21.19 7.66 13.68
N GLY A 343 20.19 8.52 13.87
CA GLY A 343 19.03 8.68 12.96
C GLY A 343 17.80 7.90 13.42
N VAL A 344 16.94 8.57 13.89
CA VAL A 344 15.53 8.70 14.21
C VAL A 344 14.68 7.45 14.50
N TYR A 345 14.91 6.23 14.01
CA TYR A 345 14.09 5.06 14.35
C TYR A 345 14.90 3.76 14.29
N GLY A 346 15.54 3.40 15.39
CA GLY A 346 16.07 2.04 15.57
C GLY A 346 14.99 1.16 16.19
N PHE A 347 14.49 0.16 15.46
CA PHE A 347 13.65 -0.88 16.06
C PHE A 347 14.54 -2.02 16.54
N ASN A 348 14.75 -2.09 17.84
CA ASN A 348 15.44 -3.20 18.47
C ASN A 348 14.41 -4.29 18.81
N THR A 349 14.41 -5.39 18.08
CA THR A 349 13.58 -6.54 18.43
C THR A 349 14.47 -7.57 19.12
N TYR A 350 14.25 -7.73 20.41
CA TYR A 350 14.85 -8.83 21.14
C TYR A 350 14.36 -10.16 20.56
N GLY A 351 15.26 -11.04 20.17
CA GLY A 351 14.95 -12.46 20.14
C GLY A 351 14.61 -12.84 21.59
N THR A 352 13.34 -13.07 21.87
CA THR A 352 12.92 -13.43 23.22
C THR A 352 13.34 -14.85 23.52
N GLY A 353 14.57 -15.01 24.03
CA GLY A 353 14.86 -16.10 24.93
C GLY A 353 14.27 -15.70 26.29
N THR A 354 13.28 -16.42 26.78
CA THR A 354 12.81 -16.19 28.13
C THR A 354 13.91 -16.62 29.10
N THR A 355 14.30 -15.70 30.00
CA THR A 355 15.28 -15.95 31.08
C THR A 355 14.70 -16.80 32.19
N THR A 356 13.44 -17.27 32.07
CA THR A 356 12.80 -18.14 33.05
C THR A 356 13.03 -19.61 32.70
N ALA A 357 13.60 -20.33 33.62
CA ALA A 357 13.95 -21.78 33.57
C ALA A 357 12.77 -22.74 33.27
N ASN A 358 11.59 -22.25 32.99
CA ASN A 358 10.35 -23.03 32.81
C ASN A 358 9.78 -23.01 31.38
N ALA A 359 10.57 -22.71 30.37
CA ALA A 359 10.06 -22.66 29.00
C ALA A 359 10.05 -24.02 28.32
N PHE A 360 9.46 -25.02 28.94
CA PHE A 360 9.00 -26.22 28.24
C PHE A 360 7.66 -26.01 27.54
N THR A 361 7.00 -24.88 27.75
CA THR A 361 5.67 -24.61 27.20
C THR A 361 5.74 -24.04 25.79
N THR A 362 4.83 -24.45 24.93
CA THR A 362 4.56 -23.82 23.62
C THR A 362 4.05 -22.39 23.84
N THR A 363 4.92 -21.43 23.83
CA THR A 363 4.51 -20.02 23.85
C THR A 363 4.56 -19.46 22.43
N SER A 364 3.44 -18.94 21.99
CA SER A 364 3.41 -18.05 20.82
C SER A 364 3.89 -16.69 21.26
N VAL A 365 4.96 -16.21 20.64
CA VAL A 365 5.41 -14.84 20.85
C VAL A 365 4.55 -13.93 19.97
N ILE A 366 3.76 -13.08 20.63
CA ILE A 366 2.94 -12.08 19.94
C ILE A 366 3.77 -10.80 19.81
N ASN A 367 3.97 -10.34 18.59
CA ASN A 367 4.67 -9.11 18.29
C ASN A 367 3.77 -8.15 17.48
N VAL A 368 3.94 -6.87 17.72
CA VAL A 368 3.32 -5.78 16.93
C VAL A 368 4.38 -5.01 16.14
N ARG A 369 5.49 -5.67 15.81
CA ARG A 369 6.65 -5.04 15.13
C ARG A 369 6.78 -5.54 13.70
N PRO A 370 7.22 -4.71 12.77
CA PRO A 370 7.35 -5.09 11.37
C PRO A 370 8.44 -6.13 11.11
N ILE A 371 9.46 -6.21 11.97
CA ILE A 371 10.54 -7.19 11.87
C ILE A 371 10.68 -7.91 13.22
N THR A 372 10.71 -9.25 13.20
CA THR A 372 10.77 -10.04 14.42
C THR A 372 11.99 -10.95 14.46
N GLY A 373 12.51 -11.14 15.68
CA GLY A 373 13.53 -12.17 15.96
C GLY A 373 12.94 -13.56 15.83
N GLY A 374 13.82 -14.56 15.81
CA GLY A 374 13.45 -15.98 15.91
C GLY A 374 13.02 -16.34 17.32
N VAL A 375 12.42 -17.51 17.45
CA VAL A 375 11.96 -18.07 18.73
C VAL A 375 12.61 -19.41 19.03
N TYR A 376 12.51 -19.87 20.27
CA TYR A 376 13.24 -21.02 20.76
C TYR A 376 12.64 -22.37 20.31
N GLY A 377 13.52 -23.39 20.23
CA GLY A 377 13.15 -24.80 19.97
C GLY A 377 12.47 -25.44 21.17
N GLY A 378 11.75 -26.52 20.91
CA GLY A 378 11.11 -27.35 21.93
C GLY A 378 12.13 -28.09 22.77
N GLY A 379 11.86 -28.21 24.07
CA GLY A 379 12.64 -28.97 25.03
C GLY A 379 12.02 -30.34 25.38
N ILE A 380 12.69 -31.09 26.24
CA ILE A 380 12.17 -32.26 26.93
C ILE A 380 12.51 -32.08 28.41
N ASP A 381 11.51 -32.19 29.31
CA ASP A 381 11.70 -31.94 30.73
C ASP A 381 12.28 -33.14 31.49
N THR A 382 12.45 -32.99 32.79
CA THR A 382 12.94 -34.04 33.68
C THR A 382 11.95 -35.17 33.88
N ALA A 383 10.66 -34.96 33.67
CA ALA A 383 9.62 -36.00 33.64
C ALA A 383 9.56 -36.72 32.28
N ASN A 384 10.47 -36.39 31.38
CA ASN A 384 10.56 -36.97 30.04
C ASN A 384 9.37 -36.58 29.14
N VAL A 385 8.76 -35.40 29.39
CA VAL A 385 7.70 -34.83 28.54
C VAL A 385 8.32 -33.96 27.47
N ARG A 386 7.92 -34.18 26.22
CA ARG A 386 8.39 -33.43 25.06
C ARG A 386 7.52 -32.17 24.79
N TYR A 387 8.16 -31.16 24.25
CA TYR A 387 7.49 -29.91 23.90
C TYR A 387 7.73 -29.52 22.44
N SER A 388 6.76 -28.85 21.87
CA SER A 388 6.81 -28.28 20.53
C SER A 388 7.77 -27.08 20.47
N GLY A 389 8.23 -26.75 19.29
CA GLY A 389 8.90 -25.47 19.03
C GLY A 389 7.94 -24.31 19.18
N SER A 390 8.46 -23.15 19.55
CA SER A 390 7.68 -21.92 19.68
C SER A 390 7.29 -21.37 18.32
N SER A 391 6.11 -20.75 18.25
CA SER A 391 5.58 -20.07 17.07
C SER A 391 5.70 -18.54 17.20
N ILE A 392 5.77 -17.86 16.07
CA ILE A 392 5.69 -16.39 16.00
C ILE A 392 4.32 -16.02 15.47
N GLN A 393 3.63 -15.12 16.16
CA GLN A 393 2.44 -14.46 15.69
C GLN A 393 2.73 -12.95 15.63
N ASN A 394 2.70 -12.38 14.46
CA ASN A 394 2.80 -10.92 14.32
C ASN A 394 1.42 -10.33 14.05
N ARG A 395 1.03 -9.34 14.84
CA ARG A 395 -0.28 -8.69 14.76
C ARG A 395 -0.15 -7.27 14.29
N LYS A 396 -1.18 -6.77 13.62
CA LYS A 396 -1.33 -5.33 13.34
C LYS A 396 -1.45 -4.55 14.64
N MET A 397 -1.20 -3.25 14.59
CA MET A 397 -1.30 -2.39 15.77
C MET A 397 -2.71 -2.37 16.41
N ASP A 398 -3.74 -2.83 15.69
CA ASP A 398 -5.09 -3.04 16.21
C ASP A 398 -5.23 -4.27 17.10
N LEU A 399 -4.17 -5.07 17.24
CA LEU A 399 -4.10 -6.30 18.03
C LEU A 399 -5.08 -7.42 17.60
N ALA A 400 -5.96 -7.18 16.66
CA ALA A 400 -6.99 -8.11 16.23
C ALA A 400 -6.57 -8.91 14.97
N THR A 401 -5.84 -8.28 14.05
CA THR A 401 -5.49 -8.87 12.77
C THR A 401 -4.05 -9.40 12.78
N LEU A 402 -3.87 -10.65 12.31
CA LEU A 402 -2.53 -11.23 12.12
C LEU A 402 -1.94 -10.76 10.79
N PHE A 403 -0.70 -10.25 10.81
CA PHE A 403 0.07 -10.04 9.58
C PHE A 403 0.56 -11.36 9.01
N TYR A 404 1.13 -12.20 9.87
CA TYR A 404 1.61 -13.54 9.53
C TYR A 404 1.78 -14.38 10.80
N THR A 405 1.75 -15.68 10.62
CA THR A 405 2.08 -16.66 11.65
C THR A 405 3.16 -17.58 11.10
N THR A 406 4.24 -17.75 11.86
CA THR A 406 5.27 -18.74 11.58
C THR A 406 5.16 -19.84 12.63
N SER A 407 4.72 -21.02 12.23
CA SER A 407 4.41 -22.12 13.16
C SER A 407 5.66 -22.86 13.61
N GLY A 408 5.76 -23.13 14.90
CA GLY A 408 6.77 -24.02 15.46
C GLY A 408 6.51 -25.47 15.07
N GLY A 409 7.55 -26.32 15.11
CA GLY A 409 7.42 -27.74 14.93
C GLY A 409 6.55 -28.36 16.04
N VAL A 410 5.57 -29.19 15.71
CA VAL A 410 4.60 -29.73 16.67
C VAL A 410 4.89 -31.20 17.00
N THR A 411 5.11 -32.01 15.99
CA THR A 411 5.45 -33.45 16.18
C THR A 411 6.93 -33.62 16.49
N ALA A 412 7.31 -34.77 17.07
CA ALA A 412 8.71 -35.07 17.34
C ALA A 412 9.57 -34.91 16.09
N GLY A 413 10.63 -34.13 16.19
CA GLY A 413 11.56 -33.90 15.10
C GLY A 413 11.05 -32.92 14.00
N ALA A 414 9.83 -32.38 14.12
CA ALA A 414 9.31 -31.47 13.14
C ALA A 414 10.11 -30.15 13.14
N ALA A 415 10.46 -29.67 11.97
CA ALA A 415 11.13 -28.37 11.80
C ALA A 415 10.18 -27.21 12.12
N GLY A 416 10.72 -26.14 12.58
CA GLY A 416 10.02 -24.85 12.65
C GLY A 416 9.81 -24.25 11.26
N GLY A 417 8.73 -23.51 11.08
CA GLY A 417 8.44 -22.78 9.85
C GLY A 417 9.47 -21.68 9.58
N ASN A 418 9.78 -21.47 8.33
CA ASN A 418 10.64 -20.37 7.90
C ASN A 418 9.92 -19.03 8.03
N GLY A 419 10.64 -18.01 8.37
CA GLY A 419 10.17 -16.63 8.31
C GLY A 419 9.84 -16.19 6.88
N THR A 420 8.91 -15.30 6.76
CA THR A 420 8.50 -14.67 5.50
C THR A 420 8.99 -13.24 5.44
N PHE A 421 9.09 -12.71 4.21
CA PHE A 421 9.40 -11.32 3.94
C PHE A 421 8.39 -10.76 2.95
N SER A 422 7.92 -9.55 3.21
CA SER A 422 7.02 -8.84 2.32
C SER A 422 7.37 -7.35 2.29
N LEU A 423 7.36 -6.76 1.09
CA LEU A 423 7.54 -5.33 0.85
C LEU A 423 6.19 -4.60 0.61
N THR A 424 5.08 -5.29 0.71
CA THR A 424 3.80 -4.88 0.11
C THR A 424 2.71 -4.47 1.09
N ASP A 425 3.01 -4.27 2.38
CA ASP A 425 2.00 -3.74 3.29
C ASP A 425 1.97 -2.21 3.22
N ALA A 426 0.80 -1.63 2.94
CA ALA A 426 0.61 -0.19 2.83
C ALA A 426 0.91 0.59 4.13
N ASN A 427 0.84 -0.09 5.28
CA ASN A 427 1.10 0.53 6.59
C ASN A 427 2.54 0.35 7.07
N PHE A 428 3.23 -0.70 6.55
CA PHE A 428 4.63 -0.98 6.85
C PHE A 428 5.30 -1.47 5.57
N PRO A 429 6.15 -0.64 4.95
CA PRO A 429 6.80 -0.99 3.68
C PRO A 429 7.71 -2.22 3.79
N ILE A 430 7.93 -2.71 5.02
CA ILE A 430 8.85 -3.81 5.31
C ILE A 430 8.27 -4.67 6.42
N LEU A 431 7.87 -5.87 6.04
CA LEU A 431 7.46 -6.90 6.99
C LEU A 431 8.38 -8.10 6.86
N SER A 432 8.99 -8.51 7.97
CA SER A 432 9.83 -9.70 8.00
C SER A 432 9.64 -10.47 9.29
N SER A 433 9.40 -11.78 9.18
CA SER A 433 9.27 -12.64 10.34
C SER A 433 10.52 -13.44 10.60
N GLY A 434 10.78 -13.66 11.87
CA GLY A 434 11.77 -14.61 12.33
C GLY A 434 11.37 -16.05 12.01
N GLY A 435 12.31 -16.95 12.10
CA GLY A 435 12.08 -18.38 12.03
C GLY A 435 11.46 -18.94 13.32
N ALA A 436 10.52 -19.85 13.19
CA ALA A 436 9.93 -20.57 14.33
C ALA A 436 10.85 -21.66 14.87
N GLY A 437 10.64 -22.06 16.13
CA GLY A 437 11.42 -23.11 16.76
C GLY A 437 11.12 -24.50 16.20
N GLY A 438 12.12 -25.35 16.10
CA GLY A 438 11.97 -26.80 15.84
C GLY A 438 11.41 -27.52 17.05
N ALA A 439 10.62 -28.59 16.86
CA ALA A 439 10.14 -29.43 17.95
C ALA A 439 11.27 -30.25 18.57
N SER A 440 11.11 -30.62 19.83
CA SER A 440 11.99 -31.65 20.41
C SER A 440 11.89 -32.99 19.65
N GLY A 441 12.92 -33.77 19.73
CA GLY A 441 12.90 -35.19 19.36
C GLY A 441 11.95 -36.00 20.25
N ASP A 442 11.96 -37.33 20.05
CA ASP A 442 11.21 -38.23 20.93
C ASP A 442 11.95 -38.47 22.27
N THR A 443 11.24 -39.08 23.19
CA THR A 443 11.78 -39.41 24.51
C THR A 443 12.60 -40.71 24.52
N ALA A 444 12.49 -41.49 23.46
CA ALA A 444 13.20 -42.77 23.30
C ALA A 444 14.60 -42.58 22.69
N GLY A 445 14.94 -41.43 22.17
CA GLY A 445 16.21 -41.15 21.51
C GLY A 445 16.31 -41.78 20.11
N THR A 446 15.17 -42.00 19.46
CA THR A 446 15.10 -42.52 18.08
C THR A 446 14.83 -41.44 17.05
N VAL A 447 14.18 -40.34 17.44
CA VAL A 447 13.87 -39.22 16.57
C VAL A 447 14.70 -38.01 16.96
N ALA A 448 15.42 -37.47 16.02
CA ALA A 448 16.21 -36.23 16.20
C ALA A 448 15.32 -35.05 16.55
N GLY A 449 15.89 -34.04 17.20
CA GLY A 449 15.24 -32.75 17.38
C GLY A 449 15.02 -32.06 16.03
N GLY A 450 13.91 -31.35 15.88
CA GLY A 450 13.58 -30.56 14.68
C GLY A 450 14.49 -29.34 14.51
N ARG A 451 14.83 -29.05 13.29
CA ARG A 451 15.60 -27.84 12.97
C ARG A 451 14.74 -26.57 13.24
N GLY A 452 15.35 -25.52 13.71
CA GLY A 452 14.73 -24.17 13.73
C GLY A 452 14.52 -23.65 12.31
N GLY A 453 13.44 -22.88 12.12
CA GLY A 453 13.16 -22.21 10.86
C GLY A 453 14.15 -21.08 10.55
N ASN A 454 14.39 -20.83 9.28
CA ASN A 454 15.20 -19.71 8.83
C ASN A 454 14.46 -18.37 9.06
N GLY A 455 15.17 -17.31 9.28
CA GLY A 455 14.62 -15.96 9.32
C GLY A 455 14.32 -15.44 7.90
N GLY A 456 13.29 -14.61 7.74
CA GLY A 456 13.12 -13.73 6.57
C GLY A 456 14.22 -12.65 6.54
N LEU A 457 14.26 -11.82 5.52
CA LEU A 457 15.25 -10.72 5.38
C LEU A 457 15.34 -9.91 6.68
N CYS A 458 16.54 -9.69 7.17
CA CYS A 458 16.86 -8.97 8.42
C CYS A 458 16.37 -9.64 9.70
N ALA A 459 15.58 -10.72 9.60
CA ALA A 459 14.98 -11.37 10.75
C ALA A 459 15.86 -12.49 11.31
N GLY A 460 15.77 -12.70 12.61
CA GLY A 460 16.49 -13.75 13.29
C GLY A 460 15.90 -15.15 13.03
N ALA A 461 16.70 -16.18 13.12
CA ALA A 461 16.30 -17.56 12.91
C ALA A 461 15.80 -18.24 14.19
N GLY A 462 14.97 -19.27 14.05
CA GLY A 462 14.49 -20.08 15.14
C GLY A 462 15.55 -21.03 15.71
N GLY A 463 15.42 -21.37 16.99
CA GLY A 463 16.26 -22.36 17.68
C GLY A 463 15.88 -23.81 17.34
N GLY A 464 16.83 -24.69 17.37
CA GLY A 464 16.62 -26.14 17.18
C GLY A 464 16.04 -26.85 18.43
N GLY A 465 15.28 -27.89 18.20
CA GLY A 465 14.70 -28.73 19.27
C GLY A 465 15.73 -29.57 20.00
N ALA A 466 15.49 -29.82 21.27
CA ALA A 466 16.29 -30.77 22.06
C ALA A 466 16.07 -32.23 21.64
N SER A 467 16.97 -33.13 22.05
CA SER A 467 16.79 -34.54 21.85
C SER A 467 17.23 -35.36 23.08
N THR A 468 16.76 -36.59 23.12
CA THR A 468 17.29 -37.64 24.02
C THR A 468 18.56 -38.21 23.41
N ASN A 469 19.48 -38.74 24.27
CA ASN A 469 20.66 -39.47 23.86
C ASN A 469 20.28 -40.58 22.87
N GLY A 470 21.14 -40.82 21.90
CA GLY A 470 20.88 -41.74 20.80
C GLY A 470 20.48 -40.95 19.52
N ALA A 471 19.71 -39.90 19.61
CA ALA A 471 19.30 -39.07 18.47
C ALA A 471 19.92 -37.69 18.50
N ALA A 472 20.29 -37.14 17.35
CA ALA A 472 20.85 -35.80 17.24
C ALA A 472 19.87 -34.73 17.72
N SER A 473 20.35 -33.66 18.32
CA SER A 473 19.51 -32.49 18.57
C SER A 473 19.22 -31.70 17.26
N GLY A 474 18.20 -30.84 17.29
CA GLY A 474 17.89 -29.95 16.18
C GLY A 474 18.93 -28.88 16.00
N ALA A 475 19.30 -28.62 14.77
CA ALA A 475 20.10 -27.46 14.38
C ALA A 475 19.29 -26.15 14.51
N GLY A 476 19.96 -25.05 14.76
CA GLY A 476 19.34 -23.74 14.58
C GLY A 476 19.07 -23.39 13.10
N GLY A 477 18.13 -22.51 12.86
CA GLY A 477 17.89 -21.95 11.53
C GLY A 477 18.94 -20.89 11.14
N THR A 478 18.99 -20.53 9.88
CA THR A 478 19.87 -19.46 9.35
C THR A 478 19.15 -18.12 9.39
N GLY A 479 19.79 -17.07 9.87
CA GLY A 479 19.27 -15.71 9.86
C GLY A 479 19.09 -15.15 8.44
N GLY A 480 18.19 -14.21 8.28
CA GLY A 480 17.98 -13.53 7.01
C GLY A 480 19.07 -12.51 6.70
N GLY A 481 19.43 -12.36 5.45
CA GLY A 481 20.36 -11.33 5.00
C GLY A 481 19.82 -9.92 5.26
N GLY A 482 20.71 -8.93 5.38
CA GLY A 482 20.33 -7.54 5.40
C GLY A 482 19.86 -7.05 4.04
N TYR A 483 19.47 -5.79 3.97
CA TYR A 483 19.20 -5.12 2.70
C TYR A 483 19.20 -3.60 2.84
N CYS A 484 19.16 -2.88 1.70
CA CYS A 484 19.10 -1.43 1.67
C CYS A 484 18.10 -0.95 0.62
N ILE A 485 17.33 0.08 0.97
CA ILE A 485 16.52 0.84 0.02
C ILE A 485 17.04 2.27 0.03
N ILE A 486 17.26 2.83 -1.14
CA ILE A 486 17.63 4.23 -1.31
C ILE A 486 16.56 4.91 -2.16
N VAL A 487 15.94 5.92 -1.58
CA VAL A 487 14.94 6.76 -2.23
C VAL A 487 15.56 8.12 -2.51
N THR A 488 15.64 8.48 -3.77
CA THR A 488 16.22 9.76 -4.22
C THR A 488 15.10 10.73 -4.61
N TYR A 489 15.15 11.93 -4.08
CA TYR A 489 14.23 13.04 -4.38
C TYR A 489 14.96 14.10 -5.20
N PHE A 490 14.28 14.62 -6.24
CA PHE A 490 14.83 15.59 -7.20
C PHE A 490 14.29 17.01 -7.01
#